data_0619d89f0ecad5bbfa8fa14b34beb23d
#
_entry.id   0619d89f0ecad5bbfa8fa14b34beb23d
#
_cell.length_a   1.000
_cell.length_b   1.000
_cell.length_c   1.000
_cell.angle_alpha   90.00
_cell.angle_beta   90.00
_cell.angle_gamma   90.00
#
_symmetry.space_group_name_H-M   'P 1'
#
loop_
_entity.id
_entity.type
_entity.pdbx_description
1 polymer ?
#
loop_
_entity_poly.entity_id
_entity_poly.type
_entity_poly.pdbx_seq_one_letter_code
_entity_poly.pdbx_strand_id
1 'polypeptide(L)'
;MTKELYKRLNELFKAYRILCNHKSTASKRAIDYKENRYAKWFIYLGLIFLFAYICLLSVGLSFIKKQIIELNEIEFFFGLLPVFSLIDFLGRLFMRQSTSHLIRPYLLSPLKRKDIILSLILQSVAKFTDKVFVAMAIPYGIITILPTYGVATFILFLLSFYIFVVLNSIWYNLFHSLFNHNGLFFALPICVYLGAVSVGLLNQSNIAVHFIQFYGIIGCMFITHPICFILLQILILCLLIAIYFKVDFYIFESQLTQDNSKEARLIGSTSAFSSGTSLRHFIQLEFFQIQRNKNPRKKITLSIILSIVFALLSALPQDAAYGFQQYFYISYALLIIGFSNLSTMMQYEGNYYSVLFSYKDFIYQHMRAKYILYATMLLIPTAILLIATRWNNISVAFIIGYALFTAGVQYFFVLLLTLFNKQTIELNNKNTTGGWKNTNYMLVIIGILLFIIPSLFVTTLQKNTSETTTEIILTICGLIFIATHKLWIRAISNRINNNHYAFIEGFNASR
;
A
#
# COMPACT_ATOMS: atom_id res chain seq x y z
N MET A 1 43.24 17.32 4.41
CA MET A 1 42.08 16.41 4.60
C MET A 1 40.94 17.06 5.37
N THR A 2 41.15 17.67 6.55
CA THR A 2 40.09 18.27 7.36
C THR A 2 39.43 19.50 6.73
N LYS A 3 40.17 20.42 6.08
CA LYS A 3 39.61 21.61 5.41
C LYS A 3 38.73 21.29 4.20
N GLU A 4 39.08 20.29 3.42
CA GLU A 4 38.29 19.84 2.26
C GLU A 4 37.01 19.15 2.70
N LEU A 5 37.07 18.34 3.76
CA LEU A 5 35.92 17.67 4.35
C LEU A 5 34.91 18.68 4.93
N TYR A 6 35.42 19.69 5.62
CA TYR A 6 34.64 20.80 6.14
C TYR A 6 33.96 21.61 5.02
N LYS A 7 34.66 21.90 3.92
CA LYS A 7 34.10 22.59 2.76
C LYS A 7 32.99 21.77 2.09
N ARG A 8 33.17 20.47 1.94
CA ARG A 8 32.14 19.53 1.42
C ARG A 8 30.92 19.46 2.30
N LEU A 9 31.08 19.34 3.61
CA LEU A 9 29.99 19.34 4.56
C LEU A 9 29.18 20.65 4.49
N ASN A 10 29.86 21.78 4.35
CA ASN A 10 29.22 23.08 4.26
C ASN A 10 28.43 23.27 2.95
N GLU A 11 28.96 22.76 1.81
CA GLU A 11 28.25 22.71 0.52
C GLU A 11 26.98 21.85 0.64
N LEU A 12 27.06 20.70 1.29
CA LEU A 12 25.95 19.77 1.51
C LEU A 12 24.89 20.37 2.43
N PHE A 13 25.26 21.01 3.53
CA PHE A 13 24.34 21.73 4.42
C PHE A 13 23.64 22.88 3.70
N LYS A 14 24.35 23.61 2.85
CA LYS A 14 23.78 24.66 2.02
C LYS A 14 22.73 24.11 1.04
N ALA A 15 23.03 23.00 0.35
CA ALA A 15 22.09 22.30 -0.53
C ALA A 15 20.84 21.83 0.25
N TYR A 16 21.04 21.20 1.40
CA TYR A 16 19.96 20.75 2.28
C TYR A 16 19.03 21.88 2.70
N ARG A 17 19.59 23.01 3.16
CA ARG A 17 18.84 24.19 3.59
C ARG A 17 18.03 24.80 2.45
N ILE A 18 18.61 24.92 1.25
CA ILE A 18 17.93 25.42 0.06
C ILE A 18 16.73 24.52 -0.29
N LEU A 19 16.93 23.21 -0.33
CA LEU A 19 15.88 22.24 -0.64
C LEU A 19 14.77 22.23 0.41
N CYS A 20 15.10 22.34 1.70
CA CYS A 20 14.11 22.45 2.77
C CYS A 20 13.26 23.72 2.65
N ASN A 21 13.91 24.87 2.36
CA ASN A 21 13.22 26.13 2.19
C ASN A 21 12.28 26.11 0.97
N HIS A 22 12.74 25.57 -0.17
CA HIS A 22 11.90 25.44 -1.36
C HIS A 22 10.68 24.56 -1.09
N LYS A 23 10.86 23.43 -0.41
CA LYS A 23 9.76 22.52 -0.06
C LYS A 23 8.77 23.20 0.89
N SER A 24 9.25 23.89 1.92
CA SER A 24 8.41 24.65 2.84
C SER A 24 7.61 25.73 2.12
N THR A 25 8.26 26.48 1.22
CA THR A 25 7.62 27.54 0.43
C THR A 25 6.59 26.96 -0.54
N ALA A 26 6.91 25.86 -1.22
CA ALA A 26 5.98 25.16 -2.12
C ALA A 26 4.74 24.65 -1.38
N SER A 27 4.93 24.07 -0.19
CA SER A 27 3.81 23.60 0.64
C SER A 27 2.91 24.74 1.14
N LYS A 28 3.49 25.90 1.49
CA LYS A 28 2.73 27.09 1.92
C LYS A 28 1.96 27.75 0.77
N ARG A 29 2.45 27.64 -0.46
CA ARG A 29 1.82 28.21 -1.67
C ARG A 29 0.80 27.27 -2.32
N ALA A 30 0.74 26.00 -1.91
CA ALA A 30 -0.24 25.07 -2.41
C ALA A 30 -1.66 25.57 -2.09
N ILE A 31 -2.55 25.58 -3.09
CA ILE A 31 -3.93 26.07 -2.99
C ILE A 31 -4.67 25.38 -1.84
N ASP A 32 -4.51 24.07 -1.72
CA ASP A 32 -5.08 23.24 -0.64
C ASP A 32 -4.65 23.68 0.77
N TYR A 33 -3.51 24.39 0.89
CA TYR A 33 -3.04 24.90 2.19
C TYR A 33 -3.88 26.07 2.69
N LYS A 34 -4.45 26.88 1.80
CA LYS A 34 -5.27 28.06 2.18
C LYS A 34 -6.75 27.70 2.37
N GLU A 35 -7.30 26.81 1.57
CA GLU A 35 -8.75 26.56 1.52
C GLU A 35 -9.28 25.65 2.64
N ASN A 36 -8.47 24.72 3.17
CA ASN A 36 -8.95 23.72 4.12
C ASN A 36 -8.33 23.83 5.51
N ARG A 37 -8.68 24.89 6.25
CA ARG A 37 -8.27 25.04 7.66
C ARG A 37 -8.78 23.90 8.55
N TYR A 38 -10.00 23.44 8.31
CA TYR A 38 -10.60 22.29 9.01
C TYR A 38 -9.96 20.95 8.67
N ALA A 39 -9.54 20.73 7.43
CA ALA A 39 -8.85 19.50 7.04
C ALA A 39 -7.52 19.31 7.79
N LYS A 40 -6.80 20.40 8.12
CA LYS A 40 -5.58 20.33 8.93
C LYS A 40 -5.84 19.86 10.35
N TRP A 41 -6.88 20.41 10.98
CA TRP A 41 -7.30 19.97 12.31
C TRP A 41 -7.65 18.48 12.33
N PHE A 42 -8.35 18.01 11.30
CA PHE A 42 -8.67 16.59 11.16
C PHE A 42 -7.41 15.71 11.00
N ILE A 43 -6.42 16.16 10.23
CA ILE A 43 -5.14 15.45 10.07
C ILE A 43 -4.38 15.41 11.40
N TYR A 44 -4.30 16.54 12.12
CA TYR A 44 -3.64 16.57 13.43
C TYR A 44 -4.36 15.69 14.45
N LEU A 45 -5.67 15.73 14.48
CA LEU A 45 -6.48 14.89 15.36
C LEU A 45 -6.28 13.39 15.03
N GLY A 46 -6.24 13.04 13.74
CA GLY A 46 -5.93 11.70 13.29
C GLY A 46 -4.52 11.23 13.69
N LEU A 47 -3.51 12.11 13.62
CA LEU A 47 -2.15 11.81 14.08
C LEU A 47 -2.09 11.63 15.59
N ILE A 48 -2.79 12.46 16.37
CA ILE A 48 -2.88 12.32 17.84
C ILE A 48 -3.55 11.00 18.20
N PHE A 49 -4.66 10.66 17.53
CA PHE A 49 -5.36 9.39 17.75
C PHE A 49 -4.47 8.19 17.42
N LEU A 50 -3.75 8.24 16.29
CA LEU A 50 -2.80 7.20 15.89
C LEU A 50 -1.66 7.06 16.91
N PHE A 51 -1.12 8.17 17.41
CA PHE A 51 -0.11 8.15 18.45
C PHE A 51 -0.64 7.53 19.76
N ALA A 52 -1.83 7.93 20.22
CA ALA A 52 -2.48 7.36 21.38
C ALA A 52 -2.74 5.85 21.22
N TYR A 53 -3.19 5.43 20.03
CA TYR A 53 -3.43 4.02 19.70
C TYR A 53 -2.13 3.20 19.76
N ILE A 54 -1.02 3.72 19.21
CA ILE A 54 0.30 3.06 19.28
C ILE A 54 0.77 2.93 20.75
N CYS A 55 0.56 3.97 21.56
CA CYS A 55 0.89 3.92 22.99
C CYS A 55 0.04 2.87 23.73
N LEU A 56 -1.26 2.77 23.44
CA LEU A 56 -2.14 1.74 24.02
C LEU A 56 -1.72 0.32 23.61
N LEU A 57 -1.36 0.11 22.34
CA LEU A 57 -0.82 -1.17 21.88
C LEU A 57 0.46 -1.53 22.65
N SER A 58 1.34 -0.57 22.87
CA SER A 58 2.59 -0.77 23.63
C SER A 58 2.34 -1.17 25.08
N VAL A 59 1.38 -0.54 25.75
CA VAL A 59 0.92 -0.95 27.08
C VAL A 59 0.35 -2.37 27.06
N GLY A 60 -0.48 -2.69 26.06
CA GLY A 60 -1.03 -4.03 25.86
C GLY A 60 0.07 -5.11 25.72
N LEU A 61 1.14 -4.82 24.97
CA LEU A 61 2.28 -5.71 24.84
C LEU A 61 3.00 -5.96 26.17
N SER A 62 3.07 -4.95 27.05
CA SER A 62 3.67 -5.13 28.37
C SER A 62 2.86 -6.07 29.27
N PHE A 63 1.52 -6.10 29.13
CA PHE A 63 0.67 -7.06 29.84
C PHE A 63 0.78 -8.47 29.25
N ILE A 64 0.83 -8.62 27.94
CA ILE A 64 1.01 -9.91 27.25
C ILE A 64 2.35 -10.54 27.69
N LYS A 65 3.42 -9.74 27.76
CA LYS A 65 4.73 -10.23 28.22
C LYS A 65 4.66 -10.83 29.64
N LYS A 66 3.89 -10.23 30.54
CA LYS A 66 3.74 -10.78 31.93
C LYS A 66 3.13 -12.18 31.95
N GLN A 67 2.38 -12.57 30.90
CA GLN A 67 1.83 -13.93 30.79
C GLN A 67 2.83 -14.94 30.21
N ILE A 68 3.84 -14.47 29.44
CA ILE A 68 4.88 -15.29 28.83
C ILE A 68 6.13 -15.23 29.74
N ILE A 69 6.25 -16.17 30.64
CA ILE A 69 7.29 -16.17 31.71
C ILE A 69 8.68 -16.52 31.13
N GLU A 70 8.74 -17.28 30.05
CA GLU A 70 9.96 -17.91 29.51
C GLU A 70 10.98 -16.94 28.86
N LEU A 71 10.57 -15.71 28.51
CA LEU A 71 11.41 -14.75 27.80
C LEU A 71 11.70 -13.51 28.65
N ASN A 72 12.90 -12.94 28.50
CA ASN A 72 13.21 -11.63 29.10
C ASN A 72 12.42 -10.51 28.41
N GLU A 73 12.21 -9.37 29.10
CA GLU A 73 11.44 -8.22 28.59
C GLU A 73 12.01 -7.70 27.26
N ILE A 74 13.32 -7.61 27.18
CA ILE A 74 14.04 -7.11 26.02
C ILE A 74 13.96 -8.13 24.87
N GLU A 75 14.15 -9.42 25.15
CA GLU A 75 14.04 -10.49 24.15
C GLU A 75 12.66 -10.55 23.53
N PHE A 76 11.60 -10.43 24.34
CA PHE A 76 10.24 -10.40 23.85
C PHE A 76 10.00 -9.24 22.87
N PHE A 77 10.44 -8.02 23.22
CA PHE A 77 10.26 -6.85 22.36
C PHE A 77 11.06 -6.95 21.06
N PHE A 78 12.31 -7.39 21.15
CA PHE A 78 13.15 -7.59 19.97
C PHE A 78 12.68 -8.76 19.11
N GLY A 79 12.07 -9.78 19.70
CA GLY A 79 11.42 -10.88 18.99
C GLY A 79 10.27 -10.42 18.08
N LEU A 80 9.62 -9.29 18.40
CA LEU A 80 8.56 -8.68 17.59
C LEU A 80 9.08 -7.72 16.50
N LEU A 81 10.39 -7.44 16.41
CA LEU A 81 10.93 -6.50 15.43
C LEU A 81 10.53 -6.80 13.98
N PRO A 82 10.50 -8.03 13.47
CA PRO A 82 10.05 -8.30 12.10
C PRO A 82 8.60 -7.90 11.88
N VAL A 83 7.73 -8.10 12.89
CA VAL A 83 6.32 -7.69 12.84
C VAL A 83 6.22 -6.17 12.83
N PHE A 84 6.98 -5.48 13.69
CA PHE A 84 7.01 -4.02 13.71
C PHE A 84 7.55 -3.43 12.40
N SER A 85 8.58 -4.07 11.82
CA SER A 85 9.10 -3.69 10.50
C SER A 85 8.05 -3.83 9.42
N LEU A 86 7.27 -4.91 9.40
CA LEU A 86 6.20 -5.14 8.44
C LEU A 86 5.08 -4.09 8.58
N ILE A 87 4.62 -3.83 9.80
CA ILE A 87 3.55 -2.85 10.07
C ILE A 87 3.99 -1.44 9.67
N ASP A 88 5.20 -1.02 10.05
CA ASP A 88 5.76 0.28 9.67
C ASP A 88 5.96 0.38 8.15
N PHE A 89 6.45 -0.68 7.50
CA PHE A 89 6.60 -0.75 6.04
C PHE A 89 5.25 -0.59 5.32
N LEU A 90 4.21 -1.33 5.75
CA LEU A 90 2.87 -1.21 5.19
C LEU A 90 2.28 0.19 5.45
N GLY A 91 2.43 0.72 6.66
CA GLY A 91 1.98 2.08 6.99
C GLY A 91 2.60 3.13 6.07
N ARG A 92 3.90 3.02 5.77
CA ARG A 92 4.59 3.92 4.83
C ARG A 92 4.11 3.74 3.39
N LEU A 93 3.81 2.51 2.99
CA LEU A 93 3.31 2.21 1.65
C LEU A 93 1.98 2.92 1.38
N PHE A 94 1.11 3.01 2.38
CA PHE A 94 -0.16 3.72 2.27
C PHE A 94 -0.03 5.25 2.39
N MET A 95 0.91 5.75 3.22
CA MET A 95 0.95 7.17 3.60
C MET A 95 2.00 8.00 2.85
N ARG A 96 2.99 7.39 2.20
CA ARG A 96 4.17 8.11 1.75
C ARG A 96 4.22 8.37 0.26
N GLN A 97 4.47 9.63 -0.10
CA GLN A 97 4.85 10.03 -1.45
C GLN A 97 6.35 9.81 -1.70
N SER A 98 6.71 9.45 -2.94
CA SER A 98 8.10 9.30 -3.34
C SER A 98 8.84 10.64 -3.34
N THR A 99 10.08 10.61 -2.88
CA THR A 99 10.97 11.78 -2.87
C THR A 99 11.79 11.90 -4.16
N SER A 100 11.91 10.83 -4.95
CA SER A 100 12.76 10.76 -6.15
C SER A 100 12.36 11.74 -7.27
N HIS A 101 11.15 12.25 -7.27
CA HIS A 101 10.65 13.14 -8.33
C HIS A 101 10.99 14.62 -8.15
N LEU A 102 11.50 14.99 -6.98
CA LEU A 102 11.90 16.36 -6.69
C LEU A 102 13.25 16.75 -7.32
N ILE A 103 13.94 15.82 -7.98
CA ILE A 103 15.29 16.07 -8.53
C ILE A 103 15.23 16.88 -9.83
N ARG A 104 14.23 16.67 -10.69
CA ARG A 104 14.11 17.32 -12.01
C ARG A 104 14.21 18.86 -11.98
N PRO A 105 13.48 19.57 -11.07
CA PRO A 105 13.57 21.03 -11.01
C PRO A 105 14.97 21.55 -10.63
N TYR A 106 15.77 20.73 -9.92
CA TYR A 106 17.09 21.12 -9.43
C TYR A 106 18.23 20.79 -10.39
N LEU A 107 17.94 20.14 -11.52
CA LEU A 107 18.97 19.83 -12.54
C LEU A 107 19.60 21.08 -13.14
N LEU A 108 18.84 22.17 -13.24
CA LEU A 108 19.30 23.47 -13.74
C LEU A 108 19.93 24.34 -12.64
N SER A 109 19.96 23.86 -11.39
CA SER A 109 20.57 24.61 -10.29
C SER A 109 22.10 24.41 -10.26
N PRO A 110 22.86 25.37 -9.76
CA PRO A 110 24.32 25.29 -9.67
C PRO A 110 24.79 24.36 -8.53
N LEU A 111 23.98 23.35 -8.16
CA LEU A 111 24.28 22.38 -7.13
C LEU A 111 24.81 21.08 -7.74
N LYS A 112 25.77 20.45 -7.07
CA LYS A 112 26.29 19.16 -7.50
C LYS A 112 25.20 18.08 -7.38
N ARG A 113 25.00 17.25 -8.40
CA ARG A 113 23.98 16.18 -8.44
C ARG A 113 24.05 15.25 -7.23
N LYS A 114 25.26 14.90 -6.78
CA LYS A 114 25.48 14.06 -5.60
C LYS A 114 24.95 14.70 -4.32
N ASP A 115 25.15 16.02 -4.16
CA ASP A 115 24.70 16.74 -2.96
C ASP A 115 23.17 16.90 -2.94
N ILE A 116 22.54 17.02 -4.12
CA ILE A 116 21.06 17.03 -4.23
C ILE A 116 20.48 15.69 -3.76
N ILE A 117 21.00 14.58 -4.27
CA ILE A 117 20.51 13.23 -3.91
C ILE A 117 20.73 12.98 -2.42
N LEU A 118 21.92 13.27 -1.89
CA LEU A 118 22.22 13.06 -0.48
C LEU A 118 21.36 13.93 0.43
N SER A 119 21.11 15.18 0.05
CA SER A 119 20.22 16.07 0.82
C SER A 119 18.76 15.62 0.80
N LEU A 120 18.29 15.01 -0.30
CA LEU A 120 16.94 14.41 -0.36
C LEU A 120 16.84 13.15 0.52
N ILE A 121 17.90 12.33 0.56
CA ILE A 121 17.98 11.18 1.47
C ILE A 121 17.92 11.66 2.93
N LEU A 122 18.70 12.67 3.31
CA LEU A 122 18.67 13.25 4.65
C LEU A 122 17.30 13.83 5.01
N GLN A 123 16.65 14.53 4.08
CA GLN A 123 15.29 15.02 4.29
C GLN A 123 14.28 13.89 4.50
N SER A 124 14.46 12.75 3.82
CA SER A 124 13.58 11.61 3.98
C SER A 124 13.70 10.99 5.37
N VAL A 125 14.91 10.93 5.92
CA VAL A 125 15.19 10.43 7.28
C VAL A 125 14.70 11.41 8.35
N ALA A 126 14.74 12.72 8.07
CA ALA A 126 14.37 13.76 9.04
C ALA A 126 12.86 13.95 9.24
N LYS A 127 11.99 13.32 8.45
CA LYS A 127 10.53 13.48 8.56
C LYS A 127 9.99 13.03 9.92
N PHE A 128 9.21 13.88 10.56
CA PHE A 128 8.60 13.61 11.87
C PHE A 128 7.59 12.45 11.82
N THR A 129 6.82 12.33 10.74
CA THR A 129 5.81 11.26 10.58
C THR A 129 6.41 9.86 10.66
N ASP A 130 7.69 9.72 10.22
CA ASP A 130 8.37 8.44 10.26
C ASP A 130 8.78 8.04 11.69
N LYS A 131 8.82 9.02 12.60
CA LYS A 131 9.26 8.83 14.00
C LYS A 131 8.10 8.53 14.96
N VAL A 132 6.86 8.66 14.51
CA VAL A 132 5.68 8.37 15.34
C VAL A 132 5.72 6.93 15.87
N PHE A 133 6.30 6.01 15.09
CA PHE A 133 6.44 4.61 15.49
C PHE A 133 7.39 4.41 16.69
N VAL A 134 8.31 5.36 16.93
CA VAL A 134 9.19 5.34 18.14
C VAL A 134 8.38 5.45 19.41
N ALA A 135 7.20 6.08 19.36
CA ALA A 135 6.27 6.17 20.49
C ALA A 135 5.89 4.80 21.07
N MET A 136 6.03 3.72 20.29
CA MET A 136 5.76 2.36 20.77
C MET A 136 6.78 1.87 21.80
N ALA A 137 8.03 2.28 21.70
CA ALA A 137 9.07 1.86 22.64
C ALA A 137 8.99 2.57 24.00
N ILE A 138 8.38 3.77 24.07
CA ILE A 138 8.38 4.58 25.27
C ILE A 138 7.52 3.97 26.39
N PRO A 139 6.20 3.67 26.22
CA PRO A 139 5.40 3.09 27.30
C PRO A 139 5.87 1.68 27.69
N TYR A 140 6.25 0.88 26.68
CA TYR A 140 6.80 -0.46 26.97
C TYR A 140 8.06 -0.37 27.82
N GLY A 141 9.01 0.49 27.46
CA GLY A 141 10.25 0.64 28.18
C GLY A 141 10.07 1.21 29.58
N ILE A 142 9.11 2.13 29.81
CA ILE A 142 8.80 2.67 31.13
C ILE A 142 8.20 1.59 32.04
N ILE A 143 7.31 0.75 31.52
CA ILE A 143 6.58 -0.25 32.32
C ILE A 143 7.42 -1.48 32.60
N THR A 144 8.29 -1.90 31.66
CA THR A 144 9.00 -3.18 31.73
C THR A 144 10.52 -3.02 31.94
N ILE A 145 11.19 -2.21 31.11
CA ILE A 145 12.66 -2.16 31.06
C ILE A 145 13.22 -1.26 32.18
N LEU A 146 12.60 -0.13 32.44
CA LEU A 146 13.06 0.82 33.44
C LEU A 146 13.15 0.21 34.86
N PRO A 147 12.12 -0.56 35.35
CA PRO A 147 12.18 -1.15 36.67
C PRO A 147 13.12 -2.35 36.78
N THR A 148 13.37 -3.08 35.67
CA THR A 148 14.18 -4.31 35.68
C THR A 148 15.66 -4.07 35.41
N TYR A 149 15.99 -3.18 34.45
CA TYR A 149 17.37 -2.97 33.95
C TYR A 149 17.92 -1.57 34.24
N GLY A 150 17.10 -0.65 34.75
CA GLY A 150 17.53 0.71 35.09
C GLY A 150 17.53 1.70 33.93
N VAL A 151 17.87 2.96 34.26
CA VAL A 151 17.73 4.12 33.32
C VAL A 151 18.70 4.04 32.14
N ALA A 152 19.94 3.57 32.37
CA ALA A 152 20.96 3.51 31.33
C ALA A 152 20.56 2.57 30.19
N THR A 153 20.10 1.37 30.52
CA THR A 153 19.61 0.38 29.54
C THR A 153 18.35 0.84 28.83
N PHE A 154 17.46 1.56 29.54
CA PHE A 154 16.27 2.16 28.93
C PHE A 154 16.64 3.20 27.84
N ILE A 155 17.62 4.07 28.10
CA ILE A 155 18.07 5.07 27.10
C ILE A 155 18.71 4.37 25.91
N LEU A 156 19.56 3.36 26.11
CA LEU A 156 20.17 2.57 25.04
C LEU A 156 19.13 1.81 24.22
N PHE A 157 18.09 1.27 24.87
CA PHE A 157 16.97 0.62 24.20
C PHE A 157 16.19 1.59 23.29
N LEU A 158 15.86 2.78 23.79
CA LEU A 158 15.19 3.81 22.97
C LEU A 158 16.04 4.23 21.77
N LEU A 159 17.36 4.38 21.97
CA LEU A 159 18.30 4.72 20.92
C LEU A 159 18.35 3.61 19.86
N SER A 160 18.47 2.36 20.27
CA SER A 160 18.48 1.20 19.37
C SER A 160 17.18 1.09 18.57
N PHE A 161 16.03 1.27 19.21
CA PHE A 161 14.74 1.24 18.50
C PHE A 161 14.57 2.44 17.55
N TYR A 162 15.07 3.62 17.92
CA TYR A 162 15.10 4.77 17.01
C TYR A 162 15.92 4.48 15.75
N ILE A 163 17.12 3.90 15.88
CA ILE A 163 17.97 3.50 14.74
C ILE A 163 17.24 2.46 13.89
N PHE A 164 16.55 1.50 14.51
CA PHE A 164 15.76 0.50 13.79
C PHE A 164 14.63 1.15 12.95
N VAL A 165 13.91 2.12 13.48
CA VAL A 165 12.88 2.85 12.72
C VAL A 165 13.48 3.63 11.54
N VAL A 166 14.68 4.20 11.72
CA VAL A 166 15.41 4.88 10.65
C VAL A 166 15.85 3.88 9.58
N LEU A 167 16.38 2.72 9.97
CA LEU A 167 16.73 1.62 9.06
C LEU A 167 15.55 1.20 8.20
N ASN A 168 14.40 1.00 8.82
CA ASN A 168 13.18 0.62 8.12
C ASN A 168 12.69 1.73 7.16
N SER A 169 12.89 3.00 7.53
CA SER A 169 12.62 4.15 6.65
C SER A 169 13.47 4.14 5.38
N ILE A 170 14.76 3.86 5.51
CA ILE A 170 15.68 3.81 4.37
C ILE A 170 15.41 2.57 3.51
N TRP A 171 15.13 1.43 4.13
CA TRP A 171 14.71 0.21 3.46
C TRP A 171 13.47 0.45 2.60
N TYR A 172 12.44 1.10 3.16
CA TYR A 172 11.24 1.48 2.42
C TYR A 172 11.55 2.41 1.23
N ASN A 173 12.41 3.41 1.42
CA ASN A 173 12.77 4.34 0.33
C ASN A 173 13.52 3.65 -0.81
N LEU A 174 14.45 2.76 -0.48
CA LEU A 174 15.17 1.94 -1.44
C LEU A 174 14.20 1.09 -2.26
N PHE A 175 13.30 0.37 -1.58
CA PHE A 175 12.24 -0.40 -2.22
C PHE A 175 11.39 0.47 -3.13
N HIS A 176 10.93 1.62 -2.64
CA HIS A 176 10.07 2.51 -3.39
C HIS A 176 10.77 3.07 -4.65
N SER A 177 12.05 3.36 -4.57
CA SER A 177 12.87 3.78 -5.71
C SER A 177 12.98 2.66 -6.77
N LEU A 178 13.28 1.43 -6.35
CA LEU A 178 13.32 0.24 -7.21
C LEU A 178 11.97 -0.07 -7.85
N PHE A 179 10.90 -0.05 -7.07
CA PHE A 179 9.54 -0.29 -7.54
C PHE A 179 9.09 0.75 -8.58
N ASN A 180 9.49 2.01 -8.41
CA ASN A 180 9.22 3.05 -9.40
C ASN A 180 9.98 2.86 -10.71
N HIS A 181 11.15 2.21 -10.66
CA HIS A 181 11.91 1.85 -11.86
C HIS A 181 11.29 0.64 -12.57
N ASN A 182 11.02 -0.44 -11.83
CA ASN A 182 10.39 -1.66 -12.37
C ASN A 182 9.45 -2.28 -11.32
N GLY A 183 8.18 -2.51 -11.70
CA GLY A 183 7.15 -3.09 -10.82
C GLY A 183 7.47 -4.50 -10.29
N LEU A 184 8.34 -5.26 -10.96
CA LEU A 184 8.76 -6.60 -10.51
C LEU A 184 9.47 -6.57 -9.14
N PHE A 185 10.15 -5.46 -8.80
CA PHE A 185 10.78 -5.32 -7.49
C PHE A 185 9.80 -5.31 -6.30
N PHE A 186 8.49 -5.31 -6.55
CA PHE A 186 7.51 -5.52 -5.49
C PHE A 186 7.61 -6.92 -4.85
N ALA A 187 8.14 -7.90 -5.58
CA ALA A 187 8.40 -9.23 -5.03
C ALA A 187 9.45 -9.23 -3.91
N LEU A 188 10.38 -8.26 -3.91
CA LEU A 188 11.50 -8.22 -2.96
C LEU A 188 11.05 -8.10 -1.49
N PRO A 189 10.22 -7.11 -1.06
CA PRO A 189 9.76 -7.06 0.31
C PRO A 189 8.87 -8.25 0.67
N ILE A 190 8.09 -8.76 -0.29
CA ILE A 190 7.28 -9.96 -0.06
C ILE A 190 8.18 -11.15 0.28
N CYS A 191 9.24 -11.42 -0.49
CA CYS A 191 10.19 -12.49 -0.21
C CYS A 191 10.86 -12.31 1.15
N VAL A 192 11.27 -11.07 1.50
CA VAL A 192 11.93 -10.79 2.79
C VAL A 192 10.98 -11.05 3.96
N TYR A 193 9.75 -10.55 3.91
CA TYR A 193 8.80 -10.70 5.01
C TYR A 193 8.20 -12.11 5.08
N LEU A 194 7.93 -12.77 3.95
CA LEU A 194 7.54 -14.19 3.95
C LEU A 194 8.67 -15.08 4.48
N GLY A 195 9.93 -14.80 4.10
CA GLY A 195 11.08 -15.50 4.67
C GLY A 195 11.19 -15.30 6.18
N ALA A 196 10.93 -14.10 6.69
CA ALA A 196 10.90 -13.84 8.12
C ALA A 196 9.78 -14.61 8.84
N VAL A 197 8.59 -14.68 8.25
CA VAL A 197 7.44 -15.42 8.83
C VAL A 197 7.64 -16.93 8.75
N SER A 198 8.28 -17.44 7.69
CA SER A 198 8.49 -18.89 7.51
C SER A 198 9.27 -19.55 8.64
N VAL A 199 10.13 -18.80 9.33
CA VAL A 199 10.86 -19.27 10.52
C VAL A 199 9.90 -19.69 11.64
N GLY A 200 8.79 -18.94 11.83
CA GLY A 200 7.77 -19.33 12.80
C GLY A 200 7.02 -20.61 12.44
N LEU A 201 6.90 -20.92 11.14
CA LEU A 201 6.18 -22.10 10.66
C LEU A 201 6.95 -23.43 10.81
N LEU A 202 8.23 -23.38 11.18
CA LEU A 202 9.06 -24.57 11.37
C LEU A 202 8.61 -25.43 12.57
N ASN A 203 7.85 -24.86 13.51
CA ASN A 203 7.33 -25.59 14.66
C ASN A 203 5.80 -25.49 14.75
N GLN A 204 5.10 -26.61 14.56
CA GLN A 204 3.64 -26.65 14.45
C GLN A 204 2.90 -26.43 15.77
N SER A 205 3.55 -26.64 16.94
CA SER A 205 2.86 -26.64 18.24
C SER A 205 2.63 -25.24 18.83
N ASN A 206 3.50 -24.24 18.55
CA ASN A 206 3.38 -22.86 19.07
C ASN A 206 4.10 -21.86 18.16
N ILE A 207 3.55 -21.63 16.95
CA ILE A 207 4.16 -20.79 15.90
C ILE A 207 4.57 -19.41 16.41
N ALA A 208 3.71 -18.75 17.19
CA ALA A 208 3.96 -17.40 17.68
C ALA A 208 5.09 -17.35 18.71
N VAL A 209 5.12 -18.29 19.64
CA VAL A 209 6.16 -18.36 20.68
C VAL A 209 7.51 -18.69 20.06
N HIS A 210 7.56 -19.66 19.14
CA HIS A 210 8.79 -20.02 18.44
C HIS A 210 9.35 -18.87 17.59
N PHE A 211 8.47 -18.14 16.90
CA PHE A 211 8.85 -16.94 16.16
C PHE A 211 9.50 -15.88 17.06
N ILE A 212 8.86 -15.59 18.20
CA ILE A 212 9.38 -14.59 19.17
C ILE A 212 10.69 -15.08 19.79
N GLN A 213 10.81 -16.36 20.12
CA GLN A 213 12.05 -16.94 20.66
C GLN A 213 13.21 -16.85 19.67
N PHE A 214 12.97 -17.19 18.39
CA PHE A 214 14.02 -17.15 17.37
C PHE A 214 14.56 -15.72 17.17
N TYR A 215 13.67 -14.76 16.99
CA TYR A 215 14.09 -13.35 16.84
C TYR A 215 14.48 -12.71 18.18
N GLY A 216 14.09 -13.28 19.30
CA GLY A 216 14.50 -12.87 20.65
C GLY A 216 16.01 -12.98 20.89
N ILE A 217 16.72 -13.85 20.14
CA ILE A 217 18.18 -13.94 20.14
C ILE A 217 18.82 -12.56 19.87
N ILE A 218 18.19 -11.73 19.04
CA ILE A 218 18.62 -10.35 18.80
C ILE A 218 18.58 -9.52 20.08
N GLY A 219 17.54 -9.72 20.90
CA GLY A 219 17.41 -9.08 22.22
C GLY A 219 18.47 -9.57 23.22
N CYS A 220 18.82 -10.85 23.18
CA CYS A 220 19.90 -11.41 23.99
C CYS A 220 21.26 -10.77 23.66
N MET A 221 21.56 -10.56 22.35
CA MET A 221 22.74 -9.82 21.92
C MET A 221 22.76 -8.37 22.43
N PHE A 222 21.60 -7.72 22.50
CA PHE A 222 21.50 -6.37 23.08
C PHE A 222 21.75 -6.37 24.59
N ILE A 223 21.24 -7.37 25.33
CA ILE A 223 21.45 -7.46 26.79
C ILE A 223 22.94 -7.67 27.10
N THR A 224 23.62 -8.57 26.38
CA THR A 224 25.03 -8.90 26.64
C THR A 224 25.96 -7.75 26.27
N HIS A 225 25.79 -7.12 25.10
CA HIS A 225 26.68 -6.09 24.58
C HIS A 225 25.90 -4.94 23.90
N PRO A 226 25.21 -4.06 24.66
CA PRO A 226 24.33 -3.06 24.08
C PRO A 226 25.04 -2.05 23.17
N ILE A 227 26.27 -1.66 23.52
CA ILE A 227 27.05 -0.70 22.74
C ILE A 227 27.49 -1.32 21.41
N CYS A 228 27.98 -2.57 21.42
CA CYS A 228 28.39 -3.27 20.20
C CYS A 228 27.18 -3.49 19.27
N PHE A 229 26.02 -3.77 19.84
CA PHE A 229 24.77 -3.93 19.08
C PHE A 229 24.36 -2.63 18.37
N ILE A 230 24.41 -1.50 19.07
CA ILE A 230 24.13 -0.18 18.48
C ILE A 230 25.15 0.18 17.38
N LEU A 231 26.43 -0.11 17.59
CA LEU A 231 27.45 0.10 16.56
C LEU A 231 27.19 -0.75 15.31
N LEU A 232 26.78 -2.00 15.49
CA LEU A 232 26.37 -2.88 14.38
C LEU A 232 25.15 -2.31 13.63
N GLN A 233 24.14 -1.82 14.33
CA GLN A 233 22.98 -1.16 13.70
C GLN A 233 23.40 0.08 12.90
N ILE A 234 24.31 0.91 13.41
CA ILE A 234 24.83 2.09 12.70
C ILE A 234 25.60 1.65 11.45
N LEU A 235 26.37 0.59 11.51
CA LEU A 235 27.10 0.05 10.36
C LEU A 235 26.15 -0.43 9.26
N ILE A 236 25.10 -1.17 9.63
CA ILE A 236 24.03 -1.59 8.70
C ILE A 236 23.32 -0.37 8.09
N LEU A 237 23.05 0.66 8.89
CA LEU A 237 22.45 1.91 8.44
C LEU A 237 23.33 2.61 7.38
N CYS A 238 24.63 2.74 7.62
CA CYS A 238 25.57 3.32 6.66
C CYS A 238 25.63 2.52 5.35
N LEU A 239 25.63 1.19 5.44
CA LEU A 239 25.57 0.29 4.29
C LEU A 239 24.29 0.49 3.46
N LEU A 240 23.14 0.52 4.10
CA LEU A 240 21.85 0.75 3.44
C LEU A 240 21.77 2.13 2.78
N ILE A 241 22.29 3.18 3.43
CA ILE A 241 22.38 4.52 2.84
C ILE A 241 23.27 4.49 1.60
N ALA A 242 24.41 3.81 1.64
CA ALA A 242 25.32 3.70 0.50
C ALA A 242 24.69 2.95 -0.69
N ILE A 243 23.96 1.86 -0.42
CA ILE A 243 23.23 1.11 -1.44
C ILE A 243 22.12 1.99 -2.03
N TYR A 244 21.31 2.63 -1.18
CA TYR A 244 20.22 3.49 -1.62
C TYR A 244 20.74 4.66 -2.48
N PHE A 245 21.84 5.29 -2.07
CA PHE A 245 22.47 6.35 -2.85
C PHE A 245 22.90 5.87 -4.24
N LYS A 246 23.56 4.70 -4.34
CA LYS A 246 23.99 4.13 -5.64
C LYS A 246 22.81 3.79 -6.53
N VAL A 247 21.78 3.17 -5.97
CA VAL A 247 20.57 2.79 -6.71
C VAL A 247 19.82 4.02 -7.23
N ASP A 248 19.64 5.03 -6.37
CA ASP A 248 18.90 6.25 -6.74
C ASP A 248 19.68 7.06 -7.79
N PHE A 249 21.00 7.10 -7.68
CA PHE A 249 21.88 7.72 -8.66
C PHE A 249 21.81 7.00 -10.02
N TYR A 250 21.89 5.67 -10.04
CA TYR A 250 21.78 4.87 -11.26
C TYR A 250 20.40 5.05 -11.94
N ILE A 251 19.32 4.99 -11.16
CA ILE A 251 17.97 5.20 -11.68
C ILE A 251 17.84 6.61 -12.29
N PHE A 252 18.45 7.59 -11.66
CA PHE A 252 18.45 8.96 -12.15
C PHE A 252 19.18 9.09 -13.49
N GLU A 253 20.39 8.54 -13.63
CA GLU A 253 21.14 8.54 -14.90
C GLU A 253 20.38 7.80 -16.01
N SER A 254 19.82 6.63 -15.70
CA SER A 254 19.02 5.87 -16.66
C SER A 254 17.77 6.64 -17.16
N GLN A 255 17.21 7.53 -16.36
CA GLN A 255 16.08 8.35 -16.76
C GLN A 255 16.47 9.49 -17.71
N LEU A 256 17.67 10.05 -17.55
CA LEU A 256 18.18 11.10 -18.45
C LEU A 256 18.51 10.56 -19.84
N THR A 257 18.97 9.31 -19.92
CA THR A 257 19.34 8.67 -21.19
C THR A 257 18.14 8.06 -21.92
N GLN A 258 17.07 7.68 -21.21
CA GLN A 258 15.92 6.99 -21.80
C GLN A 258 14.86 7.90 -22.44
N ASP A 259 14.83 9.20 -22.15
CA ASP A 259 13.80 10.11 -22.68
C ASP A 259 13.85 10.29 -24.21
N ASN A 260 14.98 9.93 -24.86
CA ASN A 260 15.15 10.14 -26.32
C ASN A 260 14.87 8.90 -27.19
N SER A 261 14.70 7.70 -26.64
CA SER A 261 14.65 6.47 -27.46
C SER A 261 13.33 5.69 -27.44
N LYS A 262 12.37 6.04 -26.57
CA LYS A 262 11.15 5.24 -26.38
C LYS A 262 9.90 5.72 -27.11
N GLU A 263 9.89 6.91 -27.68
CA GLU A 263 8.72 7.39 -28.43
C GLU A 263 8.52 6.70 -29.79
N ALA A 264 9.56 6.13 -30.37
CA ALA A 264 9.50 5.57 -31.74
C ALA A 264 8.96 4.14 -31.86
N ARG A 265 8.74 3.40 -30.76
CA ARG A 265 8.33 1.96 -30.82
C ARG A 265 6.83 1.69 -30.73
N LEU A 266 5.96 2.68 -30.74
CA LEU A 266 4.53 2.52 -30.43
C LEU A 266 3.59 2.49 -31.64
N ILE A 267 4.11 2.48 -32.87
CA ILE A 267 3.30 2.39 -34.10
C ILE A 267 3.41 0.99 -34.69
N GLY A 268 3.10 -0.02 -33.93
CA GLY A 268 3.04 -1.39 -34.40
C GLY A 268 1.68 -2.02 -34.13
N SER A 269 0.94 -2.35 -35.17
CA SER A 269 -0.27 -3.19 -35.20
C SER A 269 -1.59 -2.57 -34.75
N THR A 270 -2.06 -1.55 -35.44
CA THR A 270 -3.49 -1.16 -35.44
C THR A 270 -4.34 -1.96 -36.43
N SER A 271 -3.76 -2.81 -37.26
CA SER A 271 -4.43 -3.55 -38.33
C SER A 271 -5.31 -4.73 -37.88
N ALA A 272 -5.23 -5.16 -36.63
CA ALA A 272 -6.04 -6.27 -36.10
C ALA A 272 -7.45 -5.85 -35.61
N PHE A 273 -7.86 -4.59 -35.82
CA PHE A 273 -9.02 -3.98 -35.15
C PHE A 273 -10.31 -3.94 -35.97
N SER A 274 -10.34 -4.45 -37.19
CA SER A 274 -11.41 -4.09 -38.14
C SER A 274 -12.70 -4.92 -38.11
N SER A 275 -12.85 -5.94 -37.26
CA SER A 275 -14.02 -6.83 -37.36
C SER A 275 -14.58 -7.34 -36.03
N GLY A 276 -14.76 -6.48 -35.03
CA GLY A 276 -15.29 -6.89 -33.71
C GLY A 276 -16.54 -6.10 -33.30
N THR A 277 -17.35 -6.69 -32.41
CA THR A 277 -18.43 -5.97 -31.72
C THR A 277 -17.84 -4.78 -30.93
N SER A 278 -18.56 -3.68 -30.82
CA SER A 278 -18.13 -2.46 -30.10
C SER A 278 -17.57 -2.78 -28.68
N LEU A 279 -18.17 -3.72 -27.97
CA LEU A 279 -17.72 -4.13 -26.64
C LEU A 279 -16.31 -4.79 -26.65
N ARG A 280 -16.00 -5.61 -27.66
CA ARG A 280 -14.68 -6.23 -27.80
C ARG A 280 -13.58 -5.18 -27.99
N HIS A 281 -13.87 -4.12 -28.76
CA HIS A 281 -12.94 -3.01 -28.93
C HIS A 281 -12.66 -2.29 -27.60
N PHE A 282 -13.67 -2.04 -26.77
CA PHE A 282 -13.46 -1.41 -25.47
C PHE A 282 -12.64 -2.27 -24.53
N ILE A 283 -12.84 -3.60 -24.52
CA ILE A 283 -12.01 -4.54 -23.72
C ILE A 283 -10.56 -4.51 -24.21
N GLN A 284 -10.33 -4.49 -25.52
CA GLN A 284 -8.99 -4.40 -26.09
C GLN A 284 -8.30 -3.06 -25.78
N LEU A 285 -9.03 -1.94 -25.87
CA LEU A 285 -8.51 -0.63 -25.49
C LEU A 285 -8.07 -0.61 -24.03
N GLU A 286 -8.87 -1.16 -23.11
CA GLU A 286 -8.52 -1.26 -21.71
C GLU A 286 -7.27 -2.11 -21.48
N PHE A 287 -7.16 -3.24 -22.16
CA PHE A 287 -5.98 -4.11 -22.07
C PHE A 287 -4.72 -3.37 -22.57
N PHE A 288 -4.82 -2.61 -23.67
CA PHE A 288 -3.71 -1.78 -24.16
C PHE A 288 -3.40 -0.62 -23.21
N GLN A 289 -4.41 -0.02 -22.59
CA GLN A 289 -4.19 1.02 -21.58
C GLN A 289 -3.35 0.48 -20.43
N ILE A 290 -3.63 -0.74 -19.97
CA ILE A 290 -2.87 -1.42 -18.93
C ILE A 290 -1.45 -1.74 -19.38
N GLN A 291 -1.28 -2.28 -20.60
CA GLN A 291 0.04 -2.66 -21.09
C GLN A 291 0.96 -1.48 -21.38
N ARG A 292 0.42 -0.42 -21.97
CA ARG A 292 1.21 0.73 -22.45
C ARG A 292 1.53 1.73 -21.37
N ASN A 293 0.68 1.88 -20.36
CA ASN A 293 0.82 2.91 -19.34
C ASN A 293 1.35 2.37 -18.02
N LYS A 294 2.26 3.14 -17.41
CA LYS A 294 2.94 2.72 -16.17
C LYS A 294 2.00 2.61 -14.98
N ASN A 295 1.07 3.54 -14.82
CA ASN A 295 0.23 3.62 -13.63
C ASN A 295 -0.84 2.54 -13.56
N PRO A 296 -1.65 2.31 -14.62
CA PRO A 296 -2.57 1.19 -14.65
C PRO A 296 -1.86 -0.16 -14.46
N ARG A 297 -0.70 -0.36 -15.13
CA ARG A 297 0.10 -1.58 -14.98
C ARG A 297 0.53 -1.81 -13.54
N LYS A 298 1.13 -0.80 -12.88
CA LYS A 298 1.56 -0.91 -11.48
C LYS A 298 0.40 -1.22 -10.55
N LYS A 299 -0.73 -0.57 -10.76
CA LYS A 299 -1.92 -0.74 -9.93
C LYS A 299 -2.49 -2.16 -10.03
N ILE A 300 -2.59 -2.70 -11.23
CA ILE A 300 -3.03 -4.08 -11.43
C ILE A 300 -2.03 -5.07 -10.86
N THR A 301 -0.73 -4.90 -11.14
CA THR A 301 0.31 -5.78 -10.59
C THR A 301 0.24 -5.79 -9.06
N LEU A 302 0.12 -4.63 -8.42
CA LEU A 302 -0.01 -4.52 -6.97
C LEU A 302 -1.27 -5.23 -6.44
N SER A 303 -2.42 -5.02 -7.10
CA SER A 303 -3.68 -5.64 -6.67
C SER A 303 -3.66 -7.17 -6.83
N ILE A 304 -3.04 -7.70 -7.89
CA ILE A 304 -2.87 -9.15 -8.08
C ILE A 304 -1.96 -9.72 -6.98
N ILE A 305 -0.84 -9.07 -6.69
CA ILE A 305 0.10 -9.54 -5.65
C ILE A 305 -0.57 -9.54 -4.28
N LEU A 306 -1.27 -8.46 -3.92
CA LEU A 306 -2.02 -8.40 -2.66
C LEU A 306 -3.11 -9.48 -2.60
N SER A 307 -3.81 -9.70 -3.69
CA SER A 307 -4.81 -10.76 -3.80
C SER A 307 -4.20 -12.15 -3.53
N ILE A 308 -3.04 -12.45 -4.11
CA ILE A 308 -2.31 -13.70 -3.88
C ILE A 308 -1.88 -13.82 -2.42
N VAL A 309 -1.33 -12.75 -1.83
CA VAL A 309 -0.91 -12.74 -0.42
C VAL A 309 -2.07 -13.04 0.51
N PHE A 310 -3.24 -12.38 0.33
CA PHE A 310 -4.40 -12.65 1.16
C PHE A 310 -5.01 -14.03 0.93
N ALA A 311 -4.95 -14.54 -0.31
CA ALA A 311 -5.35 -15.92 -0.59
C ALA A 311 -4.45 -16.94 0.12
N LEU A 312 -3.13 -16.71 0.19
CA LEU A 312 -2.21 -17.55 0.93
C LEU A 312 -2.40 -17.42 2.45
N LEU A 313 -2.68 -16.21 2.96
CA LEU A 313 -2.99 -16.00 4.38
C LEU A 313 -4.27 -16.73 4.79
N SER A 314 -5.26 -16.86 3.90
CA SER A 314 -6.46 -17.64 4.18
C SER A 314 -6.19 -19.15 4.29
N ALA A 315 -5.06 -19.63 3.73
CA ALA A 315 -4.65 -21.04 3.80
C ALA A 315 -3.99 -21.43 5.13
N LEU A 316 -3.57 -20.44 5.95
CA LEU A 316 -2.99 -20.73 7.26
C LEU A 316 -4.03 -21.34 8.19
N PRO A 317 -3.65 -22.36 8.99
CA PRO A 317 -4.55 -22.95 9.97
C PRO A 317 -4.98 -21.87 10.98
N GLN A 318 -6.25 -21.77 11.20
CA GLN A 318 -6.84 -20.80 12.13
C GLN A 318 -7.68 -21.53 13.17
N ASP A 319 -7.58 -21.13 14.43
CA ASP A 319 -8.43 -21.67 15.48
C ASP A 319 -9.89 -21.35 15.19
N ALA A 320 -10.79 -22.29 15.53
CA ALA A 320 -12.23 -22.19 15.26
C ALA A 320 -12.90 -20.91 15.84
N ALA A 321 -12.25 -20.22 16.79
CA ALA A 321 -12.69 -18.96 17.36
C ALA A 321 -12.59 -17.75 16.39
N TYR A 322 -11.79 -17.86 15.31
CA TYR A 322 -11.43 -16.74 14.44
C TYR A 322 -12.04 -16.82 13.01
N GLY A 323 -13.21 -17.42 12.86
CA GLY A 323 -13.88 -17.57 11.57
C GLY A 323 -14.03 -16.25 10.79
N PHE A 324 -14.24 -15.11 11.47
CA PHE A 324 -14.27 -13.77 10.84
C PHE A 324 -12.97 -13.46 10.07
N GLN A 325 -11.80 -13.76 10.63
CA GLN A 325 -10.51 -13.44 10.04
C GLN A 325 -10.30 -14.19 8.71
N GLN A 326 -10.70 -15.44 8.67
CA GLN A 326 -10.59 -16.28 7.46
C GLN A 326 -11.48 -15.75 6.33
N TYR A 327 -12.74 -15.43 6.63
CA TYR A 327 -13.66 -14.85 5.65
C TYR A 327 -13.24 -13.46 5.22
N PHE A 328 -12.62 -12.68 6.10
CA PHE A 328 -12.03 -11.40 5.76
C PHE A 328 -10.87 -11.55 4.75
N TYR A 329 -9.97 -12.52 4.93
CA TYR A 329 -8.90 -12.77 3.98
C TYR A 329 -9.42 -13.22 2.62
N ILE A 330 -10.43 -14.09 2.58
CA ILE A 330 -11.08 -14.51 1.33
C ILE A 330 -11.76 -13.32 0.64
N SER A 331 -12.52 -12.53 1.39
CA SER A 331 -13.18 -11.33 0.87
C SER A 331 -12.16 -10.36 0.28
N TYR A 332 -11.05 -10.12 0.98
CA TYR A 332 -10.01 -9.21 0.53
C TYR A 332 -9.32 -9.74 -0.72
N ALA A 333 -8.96 -11.02 -0.76
CA ALA A 333 -8.32 -11.66 -1.91
C ALA A 333 -9.15 -11.51 -3.18
N LEU A 334 -10.47 -11.70 -3.09
CA LEU A 334 -11.38 -11.61 -4.22
C LEU A 334 -11.70 -10.16 -4.62
N LEU A 335 -11.94 -9.28 -3.67
CA LEU A 335 -12.43 -7.92 -3.95
C LEU A 335 -11.33 -6.96 -4.42
N ILE A 336 -10.07 -7.12 -3.97
CA ILE A 336 -9.02 -6.10 -4.13
C ILE A 336 -8.73 -5.73 -5.60
N ILE A 337 -8.77 -6.70 -6.53
CA ILE A 337 -8.53 -6.47 -7.96
C ILE A 337 -9.62 -5.57 -8.54
N GLY A 338 -10.88 -5.89 -8.29
CA GLY A 338 -12.01 -5.09 -8.74
C GLY A 338 -12.07 -3.73 -8.06
N PHE A 339 -11.94 -3.70 -6.74
CA PHE A 339 -11.99 -2.46 -5.98
C PHE A 339 -10.94 -1.45 -6.44
N SER A 340 -9.68 -1.86 -6.54
CA SER A 340 -8.61 -0.96 -6.94
C SER A 340 -8.84 -0.35 -8.34
N ASN A 341 -9.31 -1.12 -9.29
CA ASN A 341 -9.37 -0.70 -10.69
C ASN A 341 -10.74 -0.12 -11.09
N LEU A 342 -11.85 -0.73 -10.65
CA LEU A 342 -13.19 -0.22 -10.99
C LEU A 342 -13.52 1.09 -10.27
N SER A 343 -13.12 1.27 -8.99
CA SER A 343 -13.37 2.53 -8.26
C SER A 343 -12.74 3.77 -8.92
N THR A 344 -11.71 3.57 -9.73
CA THR A 344 -10.95 4.65 -10.39
C THR A 344 -11.09 4.64 -11.91
N MET A 345 -12.09 3.94 -12.43
CA MET A 345 -12.17 3.68 -13.85
C MET A 345 -12.32 4.93 -14.74
N MET A 346 -12.96 6.00 -14.25
CA MET A 346 -13.12 7.25 -14.99
C MET A 346 -11.95 8.23 -14.80
N GLN A 347 -11.08 8.00 -13.83
CA GLN A 347 -9.99 8.92 -13.51
C GLN A 347 -8.91 8.97 -14.57
N TYR A 348 -8.65 7.85 -15.25
CA TYR A 348 -7.66 7.80 -16.33
C TYR A 348 -8.14 8.50 -17.61
N GLU A 349 -9.44 8.48 -17.86
CA GLU A 349 -10.08 9.13 -18.99
C GLU A 349 -10.41 10.60 -18.72
N GLY A 350 -10.29 11.07 -17.48
CA GLY A 350 -10.64 12.43 -17.06
C GLY A 350 -10.03 13.52 -17.93
N ASN A 351 -8.81 13.32 -18.47
CA ASN A 351 -8.14 14.27 -19.35
C ASN A 351 -8.82 14.43 -20.71
N TYR A 352 -9.53 13.40 -21.18
CA TYR A 352 -10.19 13.34 -22.49
C TYR A 352 -11.71 13.26 -22.37
N TYR A 353 -12.23 13.42 -21.16
CA TYR A 353 -13.64 13.16 -20.86
C TYR A 353 -14.61 13.99 -21.71
N SER A 354 -14.30 15.27 -21.95
CA SER A 354 -15.12 16.15 -22.78
C SER A 354 -15.28 15.65 -24.23
N VAL A 355 -14.22 15.06 -24.80
CA VAL A 355 -14.23 14.48 -26.14
C VAL A 355 -14.96 13.13 -26.13
N LEU A 356 -14.69 12.29 -25.12
CA LEU A 356 -15.29 10.97 -25.02
C LEU A 356 -16.80 11.03 -24.80
N PHE A 357 -17.27 12.07 -24.11
CA PHE A 357 -18.69 12.29 -23.88
C PHE A 357 -19.49 12.59 -25.16
N SER A 358 -18.84 13.10 -26.23
CA SER A 358 -19.51 13.34 -27.52
C SER A 358 -19.91 12.04 -28.24
N TYR A 359 -19.34 10.90 -27.88
CA TYR A 359 -19.69 9.60 -28.46
C TYR A 359 -20.90 8.99 -27.77
N LYS A 360 -21.91 8.62 -28.56
CA LYS A 360 -23.15 8.01 -28.09
C LYS A 360 -22.85 6.68 -27.34
N ASP A 361 -23.46 6.52 -26.17
CA ASP A 361 -23.33 5.32 -25.31
C ASP A 361 -21.89 4.93 -24.90
N PHE A 362 -20.91 5.85 -25.07
CA PHE A 362 -19.51 5.58 -24.69
C PHE A 362 -19.39 5.11 -23.26
N ILE A 363 -19.94 5.87 -22.30
CA ILE A 363 -19.82 5.60 -20.86
C ILE A 363 -20.39 4.21 -20.53
N TYR A 364 -21.54 3.86 -21.07
CA TYR A 364 -22.17 2.56 -20.82
C TYR A 364 -21.29 1.40 -21.33
N GLN A 365 -20.81 1.50 -22.56
CA GLN A 365 -19.98 0.44 -23.16
C GLN A 365 -18.64 0.32 -22.48
N HIS A 366 -18.03 1.44 -22.11
CA HIS A 366 -16.78 1.50 -21.38
C HIS A 366 -16.88 0.86 -19.98
N MET A 367 -17.92 1.24 -19.23
CA MET A 367 -18.19 0.63 -17.91
C MET A 367 -18.43 -0.87 -18.02
N ARG A 368 -19.20 -1.29 -19.01
CA ARG A 368 -19.48 -2.72 -19.24
C ARG A 368 -18.25 -3.49 -19.62
N ALA A 369 -17.38 -2.94 -20.46
CA ALA A 369 -16.11 -3.57 -20.86
C ALA A 369 -15.18 -3.75 -19.65
N LYS A 370 -15.01 -2.71 -18.84
CA LYS A 370 -14.20 -2.79 -17.60
C LYS A 370 -14.78 -3.80 -16.61
N TYR A 371 -16.08 -3.80 -16.39
CA TYR A 371 -16.73 -4.79 -15.53
C TYR A 371 -16.41 -6.21 -15.97
N ILE A 372 -16.59 -6.54 -17.26
CA ILE A 372 -16.33 -7.89 -17.79
C ILE A 372 -14.84 -8.23 -17.64
N LEU A 373 -13.92 -7.31 -17.97
CA LEU A 373 -12.48 -7.55 -17.85
C LEU A 373 -12.07 -7.86 -16.40
N TYR A 374 -12.54 -7.08 -15.43
CA TYR A 374 -12.16 -7.31 -14.04
C TYR A 374 -12.91 -8.47 -13.40
N ALA A 375 -14.12 -8.80 -13.86
CA ALA A 375 -14.83 -10.01 -13.46
C ALA A 375 -14.10 -11.28 -13.98
N THR A 376 -13.52 -11.25 -15.17
CA THR A 376 -12.69 -12.37 -15.65
C THR A 376 -11.36 -12.48 -14.92
N MET A 377 -10.73 -11.35 -14.55
CA MET A 377 -9.50 -11.37 -13.74
C MET A 377 -9.71 -11.95 -12.33
N LEU A 378 -10.93 -11.98 -11.82
CA LEU A 378 -11.27 -12.60 -10.54
C LEU A 378 -11.04 -14.11 -10.54
N LEU A 379 -10.96 -14.75 -11.72
CA LEU A 379 -10.62 -16.17 -11.83
C LEU A 379 -9.21 -16.48 -11.27
N ILE A 380 -8.29 -15.53 -11.27
CA ILE A 380 -6.92 -15.72 -10.75
C ILE A 380 -6.95 -16.01 -9.24
N PRO A 381 -7.50 -15.11 -8.37
CA PRO A 381 -7.56 -15.41 -6.95
C PRO A 381 -8.48 -16.58 -6.61
N THR A 382 -9.56 -16.80 -7.37
CA THR A 382 -10.41 -17.98 -7.14
C THR A 382 -9.67 -19.28 -7.34
N ALA A 383 -8.85 -19.39 -8.40
CA ALA A 383 -8.04 -20.57 -8.64
C ALA A 383 -7.04 -20.84 -7.50
N ILE A 384 -6.40 -19.78 -6.96
CA ILE A 384 -5.47 -19.91 -5.84
C ILE A 384 -6.21 -20.31 -4.56
N LEU A 385 -7.37 -19.72 -4.29
CA LEU A 385 -8.20 -20.09 -3.15
C LEU A 385 -8.70 -21.54 -3.25
N LEU A 386 -9.06 -22.02 -4.44
CA LEU A 386 -9.44 -23.41 -4.66
C LEU A 386 -8.28 -24.38 -4.36
N ILE A 387 -7.05 -24.01 -4.67
CA ILE A 387 -5.88 -24.79 -4.28
C ILE A 387 -5.70 -24.76 -2.75
N ALA A 388 -5.94 -23.61 -2.13
CA ALA A 388 -5.82 -23.40 -0.70
C ALA A 388 -6.84 -24.22 0.13
N THR A 389 -7.98 -24.67 -0.47
CA THR A 389 -8.94 -25.55 0.21
C THR A 389 -8.35 -26.88 0.67
N ARG A 390 -7.22 -27.30 0.06
CA ARG A 390 -6.50 -28.50 0.50
C ARG A 390 -5.92 -28.43 1.91
N TRP A 391 -5.67 -27.19 2.39
CA TRP A 391 -5.10 -26.94 3.72
C TRP A 391 -6.12 -26.34 4.70
N ASN A 392 -7.32 -25.99 4.22
CA ASN A 392 -8.39 -25.38 5.00
C ASN A 392 -9.66 -26.21 4.94
N ASN A 393 -10.46 -26.20 6.00
CA ASN A 393 -11.77 -26.86 6.07
C ASN A 393 -12.88 -26.06 5.34
N ILE A 394 -12.55 -25.27 4.32
CA ILE A 394 -13.51 -24.48 3.55
C ILE A 394 -13.97 -25.28 2.34
N SER A 395 -15.27 -25.32 2.10
CA SER A 395 -15.83 -26.01 0.95
C SER A 395 -15.51 -25.29 -0.38
N VAL A 396 -15.30 -26.07 -1.43
CA VAL A 396 -15.12 -25.56 -2.80
C VAL A 396 -16.33 -24.74 -3.24
N ALA A 397 -17.55 -25.16 -2.87
CA ALA A 397 -18.80 -24.50 -3.20
C ALA A 397 -18.86 -23.09 -2.56
N PHE A 398 -18.37 -22.94 -1.33
CA PHE A 398 -18.28 -21.63 -0.66
C PHE A 398 -17.42 -20.65 -1.44
N ILE A 399 -16.20 -21.06 -1.89
CA ILE A 399 -15.29 -20.17 -2.62
C ILE A 399 -15.90 -19.73 -3.94
N ILE A 400 -16.52 -20.66 -4.68
CA ILE A 400 -17.19 -20.35 -5.95
C ILE A 400 -18.37 -19.39 -5.70
N GLY A 401 -19.21 -19.69 -4.69
CA GLY A 401 -20.33 -18.84 -4.30
C GLY A 401 -19.89 -17.43 -3.91
N TYR A 402 -18.82 -17.32 -3.12
CA TYR A 402 -18.27 -16.04 -2.71
C TYR A 402 -17.67 -15.26 -3.89
N ALA A 403 -17.01 -15.93 -4.83
CA ALA A 403 -16.49 -15.31 -6.05
C ALA A 403 -17.62 -14.74 -6.93
N LEU A 404 -18.73 -15.49 -7.08
CA LEU A 404 -19.91 -15.01 -7.79
C LEU A 404 -20.57 -13.82 -7.06
N PHE A 405 -20.65 -13.88 -5.74
CA PHE A 405 -21.14 -12.76 -4.92
C PHE A 405 -20.26 -11.51 -5.09
N THR A 406 -18.93 -11.68 -5.13
CA THR A 406 -17.99 -10.59 -5.37
C THR A 406 -18.19 -9.98 -6.76
N ALA A 407 -18.25 -10.81 -7.81
CA ALA A 407 -18.44 -10.35 -9.18
C ALA A 407 -19.78 -9.65 -9.39
N GLY A 408 -20.83 -10.10 -8.71
CA GLY A 408 -22.17 -9.50 -8.80
C GLY A 408 -22.34 -8.32 -7.85
N VAL A 409 -22.50 -8.61 -6.56
CA VAL A 409 -22.92 -7.65 -5.54
C VAL A 409 -21.83 -6.66 -5.20
N GLN A 410 -20.63 -7.13 -4.88
CA GLN A 410 -19.56 -6.22 -4.44
C GLN A 410 -19.10 -5.31 -5.58
N TYR A 411 -18.97 -5.83 -6.81
CA TYR A 411 -18.60 -5.00 -7.98
C TYR A 411 -19.69 -3.99 -8.34
N PHE A 412 -20.96 -4.28 -8.10
CA PHE A 412 -22.03 -3.29 -8.22
C PHE A 412 -21.77 -2.10 -7.29
N PHE A 413 -21.51 -2.34 -6.01
CA PHE A 413 -21.20 -1.28 -5.05
C PHE A 413 -19.91 -0.53 -5.40
N VAL A 414 -18.88 -1.21 -5.85
CA VAL A 414 -17.62 -0.58 -6.30
C VAL A 414 -17.88 0.36 -7.50
N LEU A 415 -18.73 -0.05 -8.44
CA LEU A 415 -19.08 0.80 -9.57
C LEU A 415 -19.94 2.01 -9.16
N LEU A 416 -20.77 1.89 -8.14
CA LEU A 416 -21.46 3.05 -7.57
C LEU A 416 -20.49 4.09 -7.01
N LEU A 417 -19.33 3.68 -6.47
CA LEU A 417 -18.31 4.61 -5.97
C LEU A 417 -17.74 5.53 -7.04
N THR A 418 -17.80 5.13 -8.32
CA THR A 418 -17.33 5.97 -9.44
C THR A 418 -18.11 7.28 -9.56
N LEU A 419 -19.36 7.32 -9.08
CA LEU A 419 -20.18 8.53 -9.07
C LEU A 419 -19.60 9.65 -8.18
N PHE A 420 -18.83 9.27 -7.16
CA PHE A 420 -18.22 10.19 -6.20
C PHE A 420 -16.78 10.56 -6.56
N ASN A 421 -16.18 9.87 -7.52
CA ASN A 421 -14.77 10.02 -7.87
C ASN A 421 -14.58 10.86 -9.13
N LYS A 422 -14.40 12.17 -8.96
CA LYS A 422 -14.32 13.18 -10.01
C LYS A 422 -12.90 13.73 -10.22
N GLN A 423 -11.86 12.98 -9.84
CA GLN A 423 -10.47 13.43 -9.93
C GLN A 423 -9.75 12.73 -11.07
N THR A 424 -8.81 13.41 -11.73
CA THR A 424 -7.98 12.84 -12.79
C THR A 424 -6.74 12.15 -12.24
N ILE A 425 -6.34 11.06 -12.89
CA ILE A 425 -5.05 10.40 -12.66
C ILE A 425 -4.26 10.38 -13.96
N GLU A 426 -3.03 10.85 -13.92
CA GLU A 426 -2.15 10.82 -15.08
C GLU A 426 -1.69 9.38 -15.39
N LEU A 427 -1.72 9.00 -16.68
CA LEU A 427 -1.41 7.63 -17.12
C LEU A 427 0.07 7.24 -16.95
N ASN A 428 1.00 8.17 -17.23
CA ASN A 428 2.42 7.89 -17.30
C ASN A 428 3.29 8.70 -16.34
N ASN A 429 2.69 9.59 -15.55
CA ASN A 429 3.46 10.39 -14.62
C ASN A 429 4.02 9.52 -13.49
N LYS A 430 5.28 9.72 -13.17
CA LYS A 430 5.95 9.05 -12.05
C LYS A 430 5.41 9.50 -10.68
N ASN A 431 4.62 10.57 -10.67
CA ASN A 431 4.10 11.22 -9.45
C ASN A 431 2.72 10.74 -8.99
N THR A 432 2.21 9.65 -9.51
CA THR A 432 0.85 9.14 -9.19
C THR A 432 0.68 8.54 -7.79
N THR A 433 1.71 8.52 -7.03
CA THR A 433 1.55 8.57 -5.59
C THR A 433 1.32 10.02 -5.16
N GLY A 434 0.45 10.72 -5.87
CA GLY A 434 -0.21 11.91 -5.36
C GLY A 434 -0.87 11.46 -4.07
N GLY A 435 -0.13 11.56 -2.97
CA GLY A 435 -0.61 11.14 -1.68
C GLY A 435 -1.94 11.81 -1.41
N TRP A 436 -2.49 11.54 -0.30
CA TRP A 436 -3.76 11.97 0.27
C TRP A 436 -4.33 13.34 -0.18
N LYS A 437 -3.59 14.13 -0.98
CA LYS A 437 -4.04 15.41 -1.54
C LYS A 437 -5.28 15.29 -2.42
N ASN A 438 -5.39 14.19 -3.17
CA ASN A 438 -6.47 13.96 -4.12
C ASN A 438 -7.29 12.69 -3.79
N THR A 439 -7.18 12.13 -2.58
CA THR A 439 -8.03 11.03 -2.17
C THR A 439 -9.34 11.56 -1.59
N ASN A 440 -10.42 11.16 -2.20
CA ASN A 440 -11.73 11.37 -1.60
C ASN A 440 -11.84 10.44 -0.37
N TYR A 441 -11.77 11.02 0.84
CA TYR A 441 -11.84 10.26 2.10
C TYR A 441 -13.10 9.40 2.20
N MET A 442 -14.20 9.85 1.59
CA MET A 442 -15.43 9.09 1.55
C MET A 442 -15.26 7.76 0.80
N LEU A 443 -14.46 7.74 -0.26
CA LEU A 443 -14.13 6.50 -1.00
C LEU A 443 -13.30 5.54 -0.14
N VAL A 444 -12.41 6.05 0.69
CA VAL A 444 -11.60 5.21 1.59
C VAL A 444 -12.49 4.57 2.65
N ILE A 445 -13.38 5.34 3.29
CA ILE A 445 -14.29 4.83 4.32
C ILE A 445 -15.24 3.78 3.73
N ILE A 446 -15.89 4.09 2.62
CA ILE A 446 -16.81 3.15 1.96
C ILE A 446 -16.02 1.92 1.46
N GLY A 447 -14.79 2.12 0.98
CA GLY A 447 -13.89 1.02 0.63
C GLY A 447 -13.66 0.06 1.79
N ILE A 448 -13.30 0.56 2.96
CA ILE A 448 -13.10 -0.25 4.17
C ILE A 448 -14.39 -1.01 4.53
N LEU A 449 -15.55 -0.35 4.47
CA LEU A 449 -16.84 -0.98 4.74
C LEU A 449 -17.14 -2.11 3.74
N LEU A 450 -16.81 -1.95 2.46
CA LEU A 450 -16.99 -2.99 1.44
C LEU A 450 -16.15 -4.25 1.67
N PHE A 451 -15.05 -4.15 2.41
CA PHE A 451 -14.26 -5.32 2.82
C PHE A 451 -14.77 -5.96 4.11
N ILE A 452 -15.21 -5.15 5.08
CA ILE A 452 -15.61 -5.63 6.41
C ILE A 452 -17.04 -6.16 6.42
N ILE A 453 -18.00 -5.44 5.83
CA ILE A 453 -19.42 -5.80 5.90
C ILE A 453 -19.72 -7.20 5.32
N PRO A 454 -19.18 -7.58 4.13
CA PRO A 454 -19.45 -8.92 3.60
C PRO A 454 -18.87 -10.04 4.47
N SER A 455 -17.69 -9.83 5.07
CA SER A 455 -17.09 -10.83 5.97
C SER A 455 -17.89 -10.97 7.27
N LEU A 456 -18.39 -9.87 7.84
CA LEU A 456 -19.33 -9.92 8.98
C LEU A 456 -20.65 -10.59 8.61
N PHE A 457 -21.20 -10.28 7.44
CA PHE A 457 -22.42 -10.90 6.94
C PHE A 457 -22.29 -12.41 6.84
N VAL A 458 -21.20 -12.90 6.25
CA VAL A 458 -20.94 -14.33 6.12
C VAL A 458 -20.75 -14.99 7.49
N THR A 459 -20.01 -14.38 8.41
CA THR A 459 -19.81 -14.93 9.76
C THR A 459 -21.11 -15.01 10.55
N THR A 460 -21.99 -14.02 10.41
CA THR A 460 -23.31 -14.02 11.09
C THR A 460 -24.27 -15.04 10.45
N LEU A 461 -24.23 -15.19 9.12
CA LEU A 461 -25.01 -16.22 8.45
C LEU A 461 -24.59 -17.62 8.90
N GLN A 462 -23.29 -17.93 8.92
CA GLN A 462 -22.82 -19.26 9.31
C GLN A 462 -23.06 -19.59 10.78
N LYS A 463 -23.14 -18.59 11.65
CA LYS A 463 -23.52 -18.81 13.06
C LYS A 463 -25.00 -19.18 13.22
N ASN A 464 -25.86 -18.66 12.33
CA ASN A 464 -27.32 -18.79 12.45
C ASN A 464 -27.91 -19.84 11.48
N THR A 465 -27.16 -20.27 10.46
CA THR A 465 -27.63 -21.20 9.41
C THR A 465 -26.55 -22.26 9.12
N SER A 466 -26.94 -23.31 8.40
CA SER A 466 -25.97 -24.32 7.95
C SER A 466 -25.01 -23.78 6.89
N GLU A 467 -23.82 -24.36 6.77
CA GLU A 467 -22.82 -23.98 5.75
C GLU A 467 -23.42 -24.03 4.33
N THR A 468 -24.16 -25.05 4.02
CA THR A 468 -24.81 -25.23 2.71
C THR A 468 -25.82 -24.14 2.39
N THR A 469 -26.57 -23.64 3.38
CA THR A 469 -27.51 -22.52 3.16
C THR A 469 -26.80 -21.20 2.88
N THR A 470 -25.66 -20.94 3.55
CA THR A 470 -24.85 -19.74 3.26
C THR A 470 -24.26 -19.76 1.86
N GLU A 471 -23.78 -20.93 1.39
CA GLU A 471 -23.28 -21.12 0.03
C GLU A 471 -24.34 -20.84 -1.02
N ILE A 472 -25.56 -21.39 -0.81
CA ILE A 472 -26.69 -21.19 -1.72
C ILE A 472 -27.09 -19.70 -1.76
N ILE A 473 -27.17 -19.04 -0.62
CA ILE A 473 -27.51 -17.60 -0.56
C ILE A 473 -26.49 -16.77 -1.34
N LEU A 474 -25.19 -16.99 -1.12
CA LEU A 474 -24.13 -16.25 -1.81
C LEU A 474 -24.15 -16.48 -3.32
N THR A 475 -24.32 -17.74 -3.76
CA THR A 475 -24.39 -18.08 -5.18
C THR A 475 -25.61 -17.47 -5.86
N ILE A 476 -26.80 -17.57 -5.26
CA ILE A 476 -28.03 -17.00 -5.83
C ILE A 476 -27.95 -15.49 -5.92
N CYS A 477 -27.55 -14.81 -4.84
CA CYS A 477 -27.39 -13.36 -4.84
C CYS A 477 -26.36 -12.92 -5.91
N GLY A 478 -25.22 -13.61 -6.01
CA GLY A 478 -24.21 -13.32 -7.02
C GLY A 478 -24.74 -13.47 -8.44
N LEU A 479 -25.39 -14.58 -8.74
CA LEU A 479 -25.96 -14.87 -10.06
C LEU A 479 -27.04 -13.87 -10.49
N ILE A 480 -27.93 -13.46 -9.59
CA ILE A 480 -28.95 -12.45 -9.88
C ILE A 480 -28.30 -11.13 -10.30
N PHE A 481 -27.30 -10.64 -9.54
CA PHE A 481 -26.61 -9.40 -9.87
C PHE A 481 -25.78 -9.50 -11.16
N ILE A 482 -25.14 -10.65 -11.42
CA ILE A 482 -24.42 -10.89 -12.68
C ILE A 482 -25.42 -10.94 -13.84
N ALA A 483 -26.57 -11.60 -13.73
CA ALA A 483 -27.58 -11.64 -14.79
C ALA A 483 -28.15 -10.24 -15.10
N THR A 484 -28.34 -9.42 -14.08
CA THR A 484 -28.88 -8.06 -14.21
C THR A 484 -27.82 -6.99 -14.50
N HIS A 485 -26.55 -7.37 -14.73
CA HIS A 485 -25.45 -6.40 -14.89
C HIS A 485 -25.71 -5.30 -15.94
N LYS A 486 -26.41 -5.62 -17.04
CA LYS A 486 -26.75 -4.64 -18.08
C LYS A 486 -27.67 -3.53 -17.56
N LEU A 487 -28.61 -3.88 -16.67
CA LEU A 487 -29.59 -2.93 -16.14
C LEU A 487 -28.94 -1.94 -15.18
N TRP A 488 -28.22 -2.42 -14.18
CA TRP A 488 -27.64 -1.53 -13.20
C TRP A 488 -26.41 -0.75 -13.74
N ILE A 489 -25.61 -1.31 -14.67
CA ILE A 489 -24.56 -0.53 -15.35
C ILE A 489 -25.20 0.60 -16.15
N ARG A 490 -26.34 0.37 -16.84
CA ARG A 490 -27.03 1.40 -17.58
C ARG A 490 -27.60 2.49 -16.66
N ALA A 491 -28.13 2.11 -15.50
CA ALA A 491 -28.60 3.06 -14.50
C ALA A 491 -27.46 3.97 -13.98
N ILE A 492 -26.30 3.41 -13.68
CA ILE A 492 -25.12 4.17 -13.23
C ILE A 492 -24.60 5.07 -14.35
N SER A 493 -24.51 4.56 -15.58
CA SER A 493 -24.08 5.32 -16.76
C SER A 493 -25.00 6.53 -17.02
N ASN A 494 -26.31 6.34 -16.95
CA ASN A 494 -27.28 7.44 -17.11
C ASN A 494 -27.10 8.51 -16.03
N ARG A 495 -26.79 8.11 -14.79
CA ARG A 495 -26.55 9.05 -13.70
C ARG A 495 -25.26 9.86 -13.90
N ILE A 496 -24.21 9.24 -14.48
CA ILE A 496 -22.99 9.96 -14.89
C ILE A 496 -23.30 10.93 -16.02
N ASN A 497 -24.07 10.51 -17.02
CA ASN A 497 -24.46 11.34 -18.14
C ASN A 497 -25.27 12.57 -17.69
N ASN A 498 -26.22 12.40 -16.77
CA ASN A 498 -27.01 13.52 -16.25
C ASN A 498 -26.17 14.53 -15.46
N ASN A 499 -25.07 14.07 -14.85
CA ASN A 499 -24.17 14.89 -14.03
C ASN A 499 -22.84 15.25 -14.76
N HIS A 500 -22.80 15.18 -16.10
CA HIS A 500 -21.56 15.32 -16.87
C HIS A 500 -20.83 16.64 -16.63
N TYR A 501 -21.52 17.76 -16.47
CA TYR A 501 -20.88 19.05 -16.17
C TYR A 501 -20.11 19.02 -14.85
N ALA A 502 -20.68 18.41 -13.80
CA ALA A 502 -20.01 18.28 -12.52
C ALA A 502 -18.79 17.34 -12.57
N PHE A 503 -18.77 16.37 -13.50
CA PHE A 503 -17.58 15.55 -13.75
C PHE A 503 -16.51 16.34 -14.50
N ILE A 504 -16.87 17.11 -15.54
CA ILE A 504 -15.94 17.97 -16.29
C ILE A 504 -15.29 18.99 -15.35
N GLU A 505 -16.09 19.67 -14.52
CA GLU A 505 -15.60 20.63 -13.54
C GLU A 505 -14.63 19.99 -12.52
N GLY A 506 -15.00 18.86 -11.94
CA GLY A 506 -14.13 18.12 -11.02
C GLY A 506 -12.83 17.64 -11.65
N PHE A 507 -12.87 17.13 -12.88
CA PHE A 507 -11.68 16.73 -13.63
C PHE A 507 -10.78 17.92 -13.98
N ASN A 508 -11.35 19.07 -14.36
CA ASN A 508 -10.59 20.28 -14.63
C ASN A 508 -9.96 20.88 -13.37
N ALA A 509 -10.66 20.85 -12.23
CA ALA A 509 -10.14 21.32 -10.96
C ALA A 509 -9.00 20.45 -10.40
N SER A 510 -8.90 19.19 -10.83
CA SER A 510 -7.89 18.23 -10.35
C SER A 510 -6.66 18.12 -11.27
N ARG A 511 -6.65 18.80 -12.41
CA ARG A 511 -5.50 18.93 -13.32
C ARG A 511 -4.50 19.95 -12.77
#